data_4c4035edc964b2dd4c524a509c19c24b
#
_entry.id   4c4035edc964b2dd4c524a509c19c24b
#
_cell.length_a   1.000
_cell.length_b   1.000
_cell.length_c   1.000
_cell.angle_alpha   90.00
_cell.angle_beta   90.00
_cell.angle_gamma   90.00
#
_symmetry.space_group_name_H-M   'P 1'
#
loop_
_entity.id
_entity.type
_entity.pdbx_description
1 polymer ?
#
loop_
_entity_poly.entity_id
_entity_poly.type
_entity_poly.pdbx_seq_one_letter_code
_entity_poly.pdbx_strand_id
1 'polypeptide(L)'
;MSRNGLTGDSARLIASSFAFGTGWLGLSFTFPLIAERLGFSYSFIGIIGLASSLPFPVVAYIYRRAGSRLMRAGVSVPLAILLAMSVALLFGYRSYFLPIAIIASFFQAPWWISSEIALGSLQGSRNAEKYSIAWGIPNATSPAIMGVIIDLYGFKYVFLIAAAAFAISMVTTPRMKYKEETASRESPRLSYIFPLFYAGIFSGFLYFVVEPLLKANGFPYYIIGGVTATYGAVVAVGFVVLNFVPDLKIWQYGAISSLLLFPALFLAFKVTLPILVAVSAISGLGVSISMSKILAYISNTSDTKTGVFYYESTFGFGFIVGSLGEDVLYQYYGIWTIIPLFLMPLAYGTYLILREFSHTSRLPGDS
;
A
#
# COMPACT_ATOMS: atom_id res chain seq x y z
N MET A 1 -15.25 -31.20 -7.92
CA MET A 1 -15.27 -29.73 -7.67
C MET A 1 -15.98 -29.47 -6.37
N SER A 2 -15.25 -29.38 -5.24
CA SER A 2 -15.85 -29.05 -3.95
C SER A 2 -16.25 -27.57 -3.96
N ARG A 3 -17.52 -27.30 -3.68
CA ARG A 3 -18.03 -25.94 -3.43
C ARG A 3 -17.40 -25.40 -2.13
N ASN A 4 -16.17 -24.91 -2.20
CA ASN A 4 -15.57 -24.15 -1.09
C ASN A 4 -16.24 -22.78 -1.08
N GLY A 5 -17.46 -22.69 -0.56
CA GLY A 5 -18.10 -21.44 -0.21
C GLY A 5 -17.23 -20.70 0.82
N LEU A 6 -17.27 -19.36 0.78
CA LEU A 6 -16.69 -18.53 1.84
C LEU A 6 -17.30 -18.99 3.19
N THR A 7 -16.45 -19.27 4.18
CA THR A 7 -16.96 -19.39 5.55
C THR A 7 -17.53 -18.03 5.97
N GLY A 8 -18.51 -18.00 6.85
CA GLY A 8 -19.11 -16.73 7.29
C GLY A 8 -18.09 -15.74 7.84
N ASP A 9 -17.03 -16.21 8.51
CA ASP A 9 -15.95 -15.37 9.03
C ASP A 9 -15.08 -14.78 7.90
N SER A 10 -14.77 -15.54 6.84
CA SER A 10 -14.03 -15.03 5.68
C SER A 10 -14.81 -13.94 4.93
N ALA A 11 -16.13 -14.15 4.72
CA ALA A 11 -16.98 -13.15 4.06
C ALA A 11 -17.05 -11.86 4.86
N ARG A 12 -17.19 -11.96 6.18
CA ARG A 12 -17.22 -10.80 7.09
C ARG A 12 -15.87 -10.05 7.11
N LEU A 13 -14.74 -10.77 7.12
CA LEU A 13 -13.42 -10.16 7.07
C LEU A 13 -13.21 -9.39 5.75
N ILE A 14 -13.62 -9.98 4.61
CA ILE A 14 -13.56 -9.34 3.30
C ILE A 14 -14.41 -8.07 3.25
N ALA A 15 -15.66 -8.14 3.76
CA ALA A 15 -16.54 -6.97 3.83
C ALA A 15 -15.98 -5.88 4.75
N SER A 16 -15.41 -6.26 5.90
CA SER A 16 -14.73 -5.34 6.82
C SER A 16 -13.51 -4.69 6.17
N SER A 17 -12.71 -5.47 5.42
CA SER A 17 -11.53 -4.96 4.71
C SER A 17 -11.90 -3.99 3.59
N PHE A 18 -12.97 -4.27 2.88
CA PHE A 18 -13.51 -3.34 1.87
C PHE A 18 -13.96 -2.02 2.52
N ALA A 19 -14.74 -2.09 3.60
CA ALA A 19 -15.20 -0.89 4.30
C ALA A 19 -14.02 -0.12 4.91
N PHE A 20 -13.09 -0.81 5.58
CA PHE A 20 -11.88 -0.18 6.13
C PHE A 20 -11.07 0.49 5.03
N GLY A 21 -10.81 -0.22 3.92
CA GLY A 21 -10.08 0.30 2.76
C GLY A 21 -10.74 1.54 2.17
N THR A 22 -12.07 1.55 2.05
CA THR A 22 -12.81 2.73 1.57
C THR A 22 -12.59 3.94 2.46
N GLY A 23 -12.69 3.77 3.77
CA GLY A 23 -12.44 4.87 4.73
C GLY A 23 -10.99 5.32 4.73
N TRP A 24 -10.06 4.37 4.84
CA TRP A 24 -8.64 4.70 4.97
C TRP A 24 -8.05 5.29 3.69
N LEU A 25 -8.28 4.67 2.52
CA LEU A 25 -7.74 5.17 1.26
C LEU A 25 -8.35 6.51 0.85
N GLY A 26 -9.60 6.76 1.27
CA GLY A 26 -10.20 8.08 1.16
C GLY A 26 -9.48 9.13 2.03
N LEU A 27 -9.12 8.81 3.27
CA LEU A 27 -8.35 9.70 4.14
C LEU A 27 -6.90 9.86 3.65
N SER A 28 -6.25 8.77 3.25
CA SER A 28 -4.88 8.77 2.75
C SER A 28 -4.71 9.67 1.52
N PHE A 29 -5.66 9.61 0.57
CA PHE A 29 -5.77 10.55 -0.55
C PHE A 29 -6.00 11.99 -0.11
N THR A 30 -6.78 12.19 0.93
CA THR A 30 -7.25 13.53 1.34
C THR A 30 -6.22 14.28 2.19
N PHE A 31 -5.45 13.58 3.03
CA PHE A 31 -4.53 14.21 3.99
C PHE A 31 -3.44 15.06 3.33
N PRO A 32 -2.69 14.58 2.33
CA PRO A 32 -1.69 15.41 1.65
C PRO A 32 -2.29 16.62 0.94
N LEU A 33 -3.50 16.49 0.39
CA LEU A 33 -4.21 17.57 -0.30
C LEU A 33 -4.72 18.66 0.66
N ILE A 34 -5.14 18.28 1.87
CA ILE A 34 -5.49 19.26 2.92
C ILE A 34 -4.23 19.96 3.43
N ALA A 35 -3.15 19.20 3.65
CA ALA A 35 -1.89 19.78 4.12
C ALA A 35 -1.38 20.83 3.12
N GLU A 36 -1.38 20.52 1.83
CA GLU A 36 -1.03 21.47 0.76
C GLU A 36 -1.95 22.71 0.80
N ARG A 37 -3.27 22.51 0.85
CA ARG A 37 -4.24 23.61 0.93
C ARG A 37 -4.09 24.49 2.16
N LEU A 38 -3.62 23.95 3.28
CA LEU A 38 -3.35 24.68 4.51
C LEU A 38 -1.98 25.36 4.49
N GLY A 39 -1.20 25.20 3.42
CA GLY A 39 0.11 25.82 3.24
C GLY A 39 1.24 25.13 3.99
N PHE A 40 1.07 23.85 4.36
CA PHE A 40 2.17 23.06 4.93
C PHE A 40 3.26 22.82 3.87
N SER A 41 4.52 22.83 4.31
CA SER A 41 5.64 22.48 3.43
C SER A 41 5.61 20.99 3.08
N TYR A 42 6.29 20.61 1.99
CA TYR A 42 6.41 19.20 1.59
C TYR A 42 7.03 18.34 2.72
N SER A 43 8.01 18.87 3.46
CA SER A 43 8.55 18.13 4.62
C SER A 43 7.49 17.79 5.67
N PHE A 44 6.52 18.67 5.91
CA PHE A 44 5.40 18.37 6.81
C PHE A 44 4.42 17.37 6.22
N ILE A 45 4.18 17.41 4.90
CA ILE A 45 3.38 16.41 4.20
C ILE A 45 4.06 15.04 4.33
N GLY A 46 5.38 14.98 4.15
CA GLY A 46 6.18 13.78 4.34
C GLY A 46 6.14 13.20 5.75
N ILE A 47 5.97 14.04 6.79
CA ILE A 47 5.76 13.56 8.18
C ILE A 47 4.44 12.77 8.29
N ILE A 48 3.37 13.18 7.59
CA ILE A 48 2.12 12.41 7.55
C ILE A 48 2.38 11.07 6.83
N GLY A 49 3.16 11.07 5.75
CA GLY A 49 3.60 9.86 5.05
C GLY A 49 4.42 8.92 5.94
N LEU A 50 5.36 9.48 6.72
CA LEU A 50 6.11 8.73 7.72
C LEU A 50 5.18 8.10 8.77
N ALA A 51 4.23 8.87 9.29
CA ALA A 51 3.26 8.39 10.28
C ALA A 51 2.36 7.28 9.69
N SER A 52 2.10 7.31 8.39
CA SER A 52 1.33 6.27 7.69
C SER A 52 2.11 4.97 7.51
N SER A 53 3.41 5.01 7.37
CA SER A 53 4.22 3.86 6.96
C SER A 53 5.12 3.29 8.05
N LEU A 54 5.68 4.12 8.94
CA LEU A 54 6.52 3.65 10.04
C LEU A 54 5.83 2.65 10.97
N PRO A 55 4.53 2.74 11.26
CA PRO A 55 3.85 1.75 12.09
C PRO A 55 3.86 0.33 11.51
N PHE A 56 3.94 0.14 10.19
CA PHE A 56 3.93 -1.19 9.58
C PHE A 56 5.10 -2.06 10.05
N PRO A 57 6.37 -1.68 9.86
CA PRO A 57 7.48 -2.49 10.36
C PRO A 57 7.48 -2.63 11.89
N VAL A 58 7.08 -1.58 12.63
CA VAL A 58 7.05 -1.60 14.09
C VAL A 58 5.99 -2.56 14.61
N VAL A 59 4.76 -2.45 14.12
CA VAL A 59 3.63 -3.29 14.55
C VAL A 59 3.84 -4.74 14.09
N ALA A 60 4.32 -4.96 12.87
CA ALA A 60 4.62 -6.29 12.37
C ALA A 60 5.69 -6.99 13.20
N TYR A 61 6.74 -6.25 13.62
CA TYR A 61 7.76 -6.76 14.55
C TYR A 61 7.17 -7.13 15.90
N ILE A 62 6.32 -6.27 16.48
CA ILE A 62 5.65 -6.52 17.75
C ILE A 62 4.73 -7.75 17.62
N TYR A 63 3.93 -7.82 16.56
CA TYR A 63 2.94 -8.89 16.36
C TYR A 63 3.57 -10.23 16.04
N ARG A 64 4.76 -10.27 15.46
CA ARG A 64 5.54 -11.50 15.31
C ARG A 64 5.73 -12.24 16.63
N ARG A 65 5.86 -11.49 17.74
CA ARG A 65 6.08 -12.02 19.10
C ARG A 65 4.83 -11.99 19.98
N ALA A 66 3.78 -11.31 19.53
CA ALA A 66 2.60 -11.08 20.35
C ALA A 66 1.66 -12.28 20.39
N GLY A 67 0.98 -12.43 21.51
CA GLY A 67 -0.13 -13.36 21.68
C GLY A 67 -1.43 -12.82 21.04
N SER A 68 -2.41 -13.70 20.87
CA SER A 68 -3.70 -13.42 20.23
C SER A 68 -4.52 -12.27 20.84
N ARG A 69 -4.29 -11.94 22.13
CA ARG A 69 -5.00 -10.83 22.81
C ARG A 69 -4.60 -9.47 22.23
N LEU A 70 -3.27 -9.26 22.03
CA LEU A 70 -2.77 -7.99 21.48
C LEU A 70 -3.22 -7.81 20.02
N MET A 71 -3.17 -8.88 19.23
CA MET A 71 -3.64 -8.82 17.83
C MET A 71 -5.15 -8.53 17.74
N ARG A 72 -5.98 -9.05 18.66
CA ARG A 72 -7.42 -8.70 18.71
C ARG A 72 -7.65 -7.24 19.10
N ALA A 73 -6.89 -6.72 20.06
CA ALA A 73 -6.91 -5.30 20.39
C ALA A 73 -6.48 -4.44 19.19
N GLY A 74 -5.52 -4.90 18.38
CA GLY A 74 -5.06 -4.28 17.14
C GLY A 74 -6.12 -4.16 16.05
N VAL A 75 -7.26 -4.80 16.20
CA VAL A 75 -8.42 -4.64 15.31
C VAL A 75 -9.42 -3.63 15.86
N SER A 76 -9.84 -3.81 17.11
CA SER A 76 -10.95 -3.03 17.69
C SER A 76 -10.53 -1.61 18.07
N VAL A 77 -9.36 -1.45 18.67
CA VAL A 77 -8.85 -0.15 19.11
C VAL A 77 -8.58 0.80 17.96
N PRO A 78 -7.86 0.39 16.89
CA PRO A 78 -7.68 1.24 15.72
C PRO A 78 -8.98 1.69 15.07
N LEU A 79 -9.96 0.80 14.91
CA LEU A 79 -11.25 1.18 14.33
C LEU A 79 -11.97 2.26 15.15
N ALA A 80 -11.98 2.11 16.49
CA ALA A 80 -12.58 3.11 17.36
C ALA A 80 -11.85 4.48 17.27
N ILE A 81 -10.51 4.45 17.22
CA ILE A 81 -9.69 5.66 17.09
C ILE A 81 -9.92 6.31 15.73
N LEU A 82 -9.86 5.55 14.63
CA LEU A 82 -10.07 6.07 13.28
C LEU A 82 -11.47 6.65 13.09
N LEU A 83 -12.49 6.02 13.65
CA LEU A 83 -13.85 6.55 13.70
C LEU A 83 -13.89 7.88 14.46
N ALA A 84 -13.34 7.93 15.67
CA ALA A 84 -13.29 9.14 16.48
C ALA A 84 -12.52 10.28 15.80
N MET A 85 -11.37 9.98 15.16
CA MET A 85 -10.58 10.97 14.43
C MET A 85 -11.33 11.50 13.20
N SER A 86 -12.03 10.63 12.45
CA SER A 86 -12.86 11.05 11.32
C SER A 86 -14.00 11.96 11.76
N VAL A 87 -14.66 11.64 12.88
CA VAL A 87 -15.69 12.50 13.48
C VAL A 87 -15.10 13.83 13.97
N ALA A 88 -13.94 13.82 14.61
CA ALA A 88 -13.29 15.06 15.06
C ALA A 88 -12.94 16.00 13.89
N LEU A 89 -12.50 15.44 12.75
CA LEU A 89 -12.23 16.22 11.54
C LEU A 89 -13.48 16.86 10.93
N LEU A 90 -14.68 16.29 11.13
CA LEU A 90 -15.95 16.92 10.71
C LEU A 90 -16.16 18.27 11.37
N PHE A 91 -15.76 18.41 12.64
CA PHE A 91 -16.04 19.60 13.45
C PHE A 91 -14.91 20.62 13.45
N GLY A 92 -13.66 20.23 13.18
CA GLY A 92 -12.53 21.14 13.37
C GLY A 92 -11.28 20.83 12.56
N TYR A 93 -11.40 20.37 11.30
CA TYR A 93 -10.22 19.93 10.53
C TYR A 93 -9.15 21.02 10.37
N ARG A 94 -9.50 22.30 10.29
CA ARG A 94 -8.51 23.37 10.10
C ARG A 94 -7.58 23.55 11.30
N SER A 95 -8.13 23.45 12.52
CA SER A 95 -7.38 23.71 13.76
C SER A 95 -6.58 22.50 14.26
N TYR A 96 -7.09 21.29 14.03
CA TYR A 96 -6.53 20.05 14.60
C TYR A 96 -6.08 19.06 13.56
N PHE A 97 -5.96 19.48 12.29
CA PHE A 97 -5.68 18.60 11.17
C PHE A 97 -4.41 17.78 11.38
N LEU A 98 -3.27 18.43 11.61
CA LEU A 98 -1.98 17.75 11.63
C LEU A 98 -1.88 16.66 12.71
N PRO A 99 -2.19 16.94 14.01
CA PRO A 99 -2.14 15.89 15.02
C PRO A 99 -3.15 14.76 14.76
N ILE A 100 -4.35 15.07 14.25
CA ILE A 100 -5.34 14.05 13.92
C ILE A 100 -4.88 13.20 12.73
N ALA A 101 -4.33 13.81 11.67
CA ALA A 101 -3.81 13.09 10.52
C ALA A 101 -2.66 12.15 10.91
N ILE A 102 -1.73 12.59 11.76
CA ILE A 102 -0.64 11.76 12.28
C ILE A 102 -1.18 10.59 13.10
N ILE A 103 -2.11 10.84 14.03
CA ILE A 103 -2.70 9.78 14.88
C ILE A 103 -3.46 8.78 14.00
N ALA A 104 -4.34 9.24 13.10
CA ALA A 104 -5.09 8.38 12.21
C ALA A 104 -4.16 7.53 11.33
N SER A 105 -3.13 8.14 10.76
CA SER A 105 -2.13 7.48 9.94
C SER A 105 -1.39 6.38 10.71
N PHE A 106 -1.08 6.61 11.98
CA PHE A 106 -0.42 5.60 12.82
C PHE A 106 -1.32 4.39 13.08
N PHE A 107 -2.59 4.61 13.40
CA PHE A 107 -3.49 3.55 13.85
C PHE A 107 -4.06 2.66 12.73
N GLN A 108 -3.84 2.97 11.46
CA GLN A 108 -4.28 2.10 10.36
C GLN A 108 -3.47 0.79 10.29
N ALA A 109 -2.16 0.81 10.53
CA ALA A 109 -1.29 -0.35 10.39
C ALA A 109 -1.64 -1.52 11.34
N PRO A 110 -1.94 -1.32 12.64
CA PRO A 110 -2.37 -2.41 13.50
C PRO A 110 -3.58 -3.17 12.97
N TRP A 111 -4.53 -2.49 12.34
CA TRP A 111 -5.70 -3.14 11.76
C TRP A 111 -5.33 -4.00 10.54
N TRP A 112 -4.56 -3.45 9.60
CA TRP A 112 -4.11 -4.17 8.40
C TRP A 112 -3.34 -5.43 8.77
N ILE A 113 -2.31 -5.30 9.58
CA ILE A 113 -1.43 -6.41 9.97
C ILE A 113 -2.20 -7.48 10.75
N SER A 114 -3.10 -7.09 11.67
CA SER A 114 -3.96 -8.05 12.38
C SER A 114 -4.88 -8.83 11.43
N SER A 115 -5.44 -8.14 10.44
CA SER A 115 -6.34 -8.74 9.45
C SER A 115 -5.59 -9.71 8.52
N GLU A 116 -4.37 -9.39 8.13
CA GLU A 116 -3.54 -10.25 7.30
C GLU A 116 -3.09 -11.51 8.03
N ILE A 117 -2.67 -11.39 9.29
CA ILE A 117 -2.33 -12.56 10.13
C ILE A 117 -3.57 -13.43 10.36
N ALA A 118 -4.74 -12.81 10.61
CA ALA A 118 -5.99 -13.57 10.76
C ALA A 118 -6.38 -14.30 9.48
N LEU A 119 -6.18 -13.67 8.32
CA LEU A 119 -6.46 -14.27 7.02
C LEU A 119 -5.62 -15.52 6.77
N GLY A 120 -4.33 -15.49 7.09
CA GLY A 120 -3.45 -16.66 7.00
C GLY A 120 -3.90 -17.83 7.91
N SER A 121 -4.68 -17.54 8.96
CA SER A 121 -5.26 -18.55 9.85
C SER A 121 -6.58 -19.14 9.34
N LEU A 122 -7.21 -18.55 8.31
CA LEU A 122 -8.46 -19.02 7.73
C LEU A 122 -8.19 -20.11 6.69
N GLN A 123 -8.93 -21.21 6.75
CA GLN A 123 -8.84 -22.27 5.75
C GLN A 123 -9.45 -21.82 4.42
N GLY A 124 -8.70 -21.95 3.34
CA GLY A 124 -9.18 -21.70 1.98
C GLY A 124 -8.07 -21.19 1.05
N SER A 125 -7.84 -21.91 -0.04
CA SER A 125 -6.73 -21.68 -0.99
C SER A 125 -6.76 -20.34 -1.75
N ARG A 126 -7.86 -19.56 -1.65
CA ARG A 126 -8.02 -18.28 -2.36
C ARG A 126 -8.38 -17.11 -1.45
N ASN A 127 -8.17 -17.24 -0.15
CA ASN A 127 -8.53 -16.16 0.78
C ASN A 127 -7.63 -14.92 0.61
N ALA A 128 -6.35 -15.11 0.31
CA ALA A 128 -5.42 -14.03 0.04
C ALA A 128 -5.82 -13.22 -1.22
N GLU A 129 -6.21 -13.91 -2.30
CA GLU A 129 -6.70 -13.26 -3.53
C GLU A 129 -7.97 -12.43 -3.28
N LYS A 130 -8.94 -13.00 -2.57
CA LYS A 130 -10.20 -12.31 -2.24
C LYS A 130 -9.96 -11.10 -1.33
N TYR A 131 -9.02 -11.21 -0.40
CA TYR A 131 -8.61 -10.12 0.46
C TYR A 131 -7.93 -9.01 -0.34
N SER A 132 -7.00 -9.37 -1.24
CA SER A 132 -6.34 -8.40 -2.12
C SER A 132 -7.33 -7.66 -3.02
N ILE A 133 -8.36 -8.35 -3.52
CA ILE A 133 -9.45 -7.72 -4.27
C ILE A 133 -10.26 -6.79 -3.36
N ALA A 134 -10.53 -7.21 -2.11
CA ALA A 134 -11.35 -6.44 -1.18
C ALA A 134 -10.75 -5.09 -0.81
N TRP A 135 -9.43 -4.96 -0.72
CA TRP A 135 -8.79 -3.66 -0.54
C TRP A 135 -8.36 -3.01 -1.86
N GLY A 136 -8.11 -3.80 -2.89
CA GLY A 136 -7.76 -3.32 -4.23
C GLY A 136 -8.89 -2.51 -4.88
N ILE A 137 -10.16 -2.91 -4.72
CA ILE A 137 -11.30 -2.13 -5.23
C ILE A 137 -11.38 -0.75 -4.57
N PRO A 138 -11.33 -0.59 -3.23
CA PRO A 138 -11.24 0.73 -2.62
C PRO A 138 -10.02 1.54 -3.09
N ASN A 139 -8.88 0.91 -3.30
CA ASN A 139 -7.69 1.59 -3.82
C ASN A 139 -7.93 2.18 -5.22
N ALA A 140 -8.70 1.49 -6.05
CA ALA A 140 -9.11 1.97 -7.36
C ALA A 140 -10.21 3.05 -7.31
N THR A 141 -11.15 2.94 -6.39
CA THR A 141 -12.38 3.75 -6.43
C THR A 141 -12.38 4.91 -5.46
N SER A 142 -11.80 4.75 -4.25
CA SER A 142 -11.88 5.78 -3.22
C SER A 142 -11.23 7.10 -3.62
N PRO A 143 -10.02 7.16 -4.20
CA PRO A 143 -9.44 8.44 -4.61
C PRO A 143 -10.30 9.16 -5.67
N ALA A 144 -10.83 8.43 -6.66
CA ALA A 144 -11.69 9.03 -7.69
C ALA A 144 -12.98 9.60 -7.09
N ILE A 145 -13.67 8.80 -6.28
CA ILE A 145 -14.92 9.22 -5.62
C ILE A 145 -14.67 10.40 -4.69
N MET A 146 -13.61 10.33 -3.86
CA MET A 146 -13.30 11.40 -2.93
C MET A 146 -12.87 12.68 -3.64
N GLY A 147 -12.14 12.58 -4.76
CA GLY A 147 -11.80 13.73 -5.59
C GLY A 147 -13.03 14.48 -6.09
N VAL A 148 -14.02 13.75 -6.63
CA VAL A 148 -15.30 14.33 -7.03
C VAL A 148 -16.07 14.94 -5.85
N ILE A 149 -16.12 14.24 -4.72
CA ILE A 149 -16.81 14.73 -3.51
C ILE A 149 -16.16 16.00 -2.98
N ILE A 150 -14.83 16.09 -3.00
CA ILE A 150 -14.12 17.30 -2.53
C ILE A 150 -14.46 18.49 -3.43
N ASP A 151 -14.49 18.31 -4.75
CA ASP A 151 -14.81 19.38 -5.69
C ASP A 151 -16.27 19.84 -5.57
N LEU A 152 -17.21 18.92 -5.35
CA LEU A 152 -18.66 19.26 -5.30
C LEU A 152 -19.10 19.72 -3.91
N TYR A 153 -18.59 19.10 -2.84
CA TYR A 153 -19.15 19.26 -1.49
C TYR A 153 -18.10 19.65 -0.45
N GLY A 154 -16.80 19.48 -0.76
CA GLY A 154 -15.70 19.79 0.13
C GLY A 154 -15.27 18.63 1.06
N PHE A 155 -14.17 18.85 1.77
CA PHE A 155 -13.49 17.84 2.60
C PHE A 155 -14.35 17.22 3.70
N LYS A 156 -15.30 17.94 4.26
CA LYS A 156 -16.15 17.43 5.35
C LYS A 156 -16.88 16.14 4.99
N TYR A 157 -17.32 16.01 3.73
CA TYR A 157 -18.05 14.82 3.29
C TYR A 157 -17.14 13.60 3.16
N VAL A 158 -15.85 13.79 2.87
CA VAL A 158 -14.86 12.70 2.93
C VAL A 158 -14.74 12.14 4.33
N PHE A 159 -14.67 13.01 5.35
CA PHE A 159 -14.60 12.58 6.75
C PHE A 159 -15.88 11.86 7.19
N LEU A 160 -17.04 12.30 6.72
CA LEU A 160 -18.32 11.62 6.97
C LEU A 160 -18.33 10.20 6.37
N ILE A 161 -17.89 10.06 5.13
CA ILE A 161 -17.80 8.76 4.45
C ILE A 161 -16.80 7.86 5.16
N ALA A 162 -15.63 8.39 5.55
CA ALA A 162 -14.63 7.64 6.29
C ALA A 162 -15.18 7.16 7.65
N ALA A 163 -15.87 8.02 8.38
CA ALA A 163 -16.50 7.65 9.65
C ALA A 163 -17.55 6.54 9.45
N ALA A 164 -18.42 6.65 8.46
CA ALA A 164 -19.39 5.62 8.12
C ALA A 164 -18.72 4.29 7.73
N ALA A 165 -17.66 4.36 6.92
CA ALA A 165 -16.89 3.19 6.50
C ALA A 165 -16.21 2.48 7.68
N PHE A 166 -15.60 3.21 8.62
CA PHE A 166 -15.03 2.62 9.83
C PHE A 166 -16.10 2.05 10.77
N ALA A 167 -17.26 2.68 10.89
CA ALA A 167 -18.39 2.13 11.64
C ALA A 167 -18.89 0.80 11.02
N ILE A 168 -19.04 0.76 9.70
CA ILE A 168 -19.40 -0.48 8.98
C ILE A 168 -18.33 -1.55 9.18
N SER A 169 -17.04 -1.19 9.04
CA SER A 169 -15.94 -2.12 9.30
C SER A 169 -15.99 -2.67 10.72
N MET A 170 -16.26 -1.83 11.72
CA MET A 170 -16.36 -2.24 13.13
C MET A 170 -17.47 -3.27 13.36
N VAL A 171 -18.63 -3.10 12.72
CA VAL A 171 -19.78 -4.01 12.85
C VAL A 171 -19.56 -5.31 12.06
N THR A 172 -18.92 -5.23 10.90
CA THR A 172 -18.70 -6.39 10.03
C THR A 172 -17.49 -7.22 10.42
N THR A 173 -16.54 -6.69 11.16
CA THR A 173 -15.33 -7.40 11.59
C THR A 173 -15.69 -8.66 12.39
N PRO A 174 -15.27 -9.87 11.97
CA PRO A 174 -15.51 -11.09 12.72
C PRO A 174 -14.63 -11.14 13.98
N ARG A 175 -14.95 -12.07 14.88
CA ARG A 175 -14.00 -12.40 15.95
C ARG A 175 -12.79 -13.09 15.36
N MET A 176 -11.68 -12.33 15.27
CA MET A 176 -10.43 -12.81 14.69
C MET A 176 -9.88 -14.00 15.49
N LYS A 177 -9.58 -15.09 14.79
CA LYS A 177 -8.89 -16.26 15.32
C LYS A 177 -7.47 -16.24 14.78
N TYR A 178 -6.50 -16.40 15.64
CA TYR A 178 -5.09 -16.44 15.30
C TYR A 178 -4.56 -17.82 15.62
N LYS A 179 -4.03 -18.50 14.61
CA LYS A 179 -3.42 -19.81 14.77
C LYS A 179 -2.02 -19.63 15.37
N GLU A 180 -1.71 -20.37 16.40
CA GLU A 180 -0.34 -20.49 16.89
C GLU A 180 0.43 -21.42 15.96
N GLU A 181 1.37 -20.89 15.21
CA GLU A 181 2.25 -21.67 14.36
C GLU A 181 3.53 -22.00 15.15
N THR A 182 3.88 -23.28 15.22
CA THR A 182 5.00 -23.78 16.01
C THR A 182 6.29 -24.00 15.23
N ALA A 183 6.28 -23.85 13.91
CA ALA A 183 7.41 -24.11 13.07
C ALA A 183 8.04 -22.82 12.54
N SER A 184 9.30 -22.57 12.88
CA SER A 184 10.11 -21.56 12.19
C SER A 184 10.46 -22.10 10.81
N ARG A 185 9.81 -21.56 9.76
CA ARG A 185 10.26 -21.74 8.40
C ARG A 185 11.48 -20.85 8.14
N GLU A 186 12.19 -21.12 7.07
CA GLU A 186 13.32 -20.30 6.64
C GLU A 186 12.90 -18.85 6.41
N SER A 187 13.82 -17.91 6.63
CA SER A 187 13.62 -16.52 6.26
C SER A 187 13.70 -16.34 4.75
N PRO A 188 12.83 -15.53 4.12
CA PRO A 188 12.89 -15.29 2.70
C PRO A 188 14.20 -14.59 2.32
N ARG A 189 14.74 -14.87 1.13
CA ARG A 189 15.94 -14.20 0.63
C ARG A 189 15.65 -12.73 0.36
N LEU A 190 16.37 -11.84 1.01
CA LEU A 190 16.18 -10.39 0.90
C LEU A 190 16.25 -9.89 -0.55
N SER A 191 17.17 -10.45 -1.36
CA SER A 191 17.28 -10.10 -2.77
C SER A 191 16.01 -10.36 -3.59
N TYR A 192 15.15 -11.26 -3.18
CA TYR A 192 13.90 -11.53 -3.91
C TYR A 192 12.71 -10.72 -3.40
N ILE A 193 12.79 -10.20 -2.17
CA ILE A 193 11.72 -9.35 -1.62
C ILE A 193 11.99 -7.86 -1.83
N PHE A 194 13.20 -7.46 -2.21
CA PHE A 194 13.59 -6.05 -2.37
C PHE A 194 12.75 -5.28 -3.42
N PRO A 195 12.18 -5.88 -4.47
CA PRO A 195 11.22 -5.18 -5.34
C PRO A 195 9.99 -4.61 -4.62
N LEU A 196 9.59 -5.18 -3.45
CA LEU A 196 8.54 -4.59 -2.59
C LEU A 196 8.97 -3.24 -2.02
N PHE A 197 10.25 -3.06 -1.72
CA PHE A 197 10.76 -1.76 -1.27
C PHE A 197 10.57 -0.69 -2.34
N TYR A 198 10.87 -1.01 -3.60
CA TYR A 198 10.63 -0.07 -4.71
C TYR A 198 9.15 0.17 -4.99
N ALA A 199 8.31 -0.85 -4.82
CA ALA A 199 6.85 -0.68 -4.88
C ALA A 199 6.35 0.28 -3.80
N GLY A 200 6.91 0.18 -2.58
CA GLY A 200 6.65 1.12 -1.49
C GLY A 200 7.10 2.54 -1.83
N ILE A 201 8.31 2.71 -2.39
CA ILE A 201 8.81 4.02 -2.84
C ILE A 201 7.83 4.67 -3.80
N PHE A 202 7.41 3.95 -4.85
CA PHE A 202 6.48 4.52 -5.83
C PHE A 202 5.14 4.90 -5.19
N SER A 203 4.61 4.05 -4.31
CA SER A 203 3.34 4.34 -3.64
C SER A 203 3.43 5.58 -2.74
N GLY A 204 4.49 5.69 -1.93
CA GLY A 204 4.73 6.86 -1.09
C GLY A 204 4.90 8.14 -1.90
N PHE A 205 5.69 8.09 -2.98
CA PHE A 205 5.87 9.18 -3.92
C PHE A 205 4.56 9.63 -4.59
N LEU A 206 3.73 8.69 -5.05
CA LEU A 206 2.45 9.02 -5.68
C LEU A 206 1.52 9.78 -4.74
N TYR A 207 1.33 9.29 -3.53
CA TYR A 207 0.38 9.87 -2.57
C TYR A 207 0.88 11.17 -1.93
N PHE A 208 2.17 11.28 -1.62
CA PHE A 208 2.67 12.39 -0.80
C PHE A 208 3.43 13.46 -1.59
N VAL A 209 3.92 13.15 -2.78
CA VAL A 209 4.60 14.13 -3.66
C VAL A 209 3.73 14.48 -4.85
N VAL A 210 3.27 13.49 -5.63
CA VAL A 210 2.56 13.75 -6.90
C VAL A 210 1.19 14.39 -6.65
N GLU A 211 0.40 13.90 -5.70
CA GLU A 211 -0.93 14.47 -5.43
C GLU A 211 -0.87 15.94 -4.99
N PRO A 212 -0.06 16.33 -3.99
CA PRO A 212 0.12 17.74 -3.62
C PRO A 212 0.68 18.59 -4.77
N LEU A 213 1.63 18.05 -5.54
CA LEU A 213 2.21 18.73 -6.70
C LEU A 213 1.15 19.05 -7.76
N LEU A 214 0.27 18.10 -8.06
CA LEU A 214 -0.85 18.34 -8.99
C LEU A 214 -1.78 19.42 -8.44
N LYS A 215 -2.05 19.40 -7.15
CA LYS A 215 -2.89 20.44 -6.52
C LYS A 215 -2.24 21.80 -6.58
N ALA A 216 -0.95 21.91 -6.28
CA ALA A 216 -0.18 23.15 -6.39
C ALA A 216 -0.15 23.69 -7.84
N ASN A 217 -0.21 22.81 -8.84
CA ASN A 217 -0.33 23.16 -10.26
C ASN A 217 -1.77 23.46 -10.72
N GLY A 218 -2.72 23.58 -9.80
CA GLY A 218 -4.09 24.00 -10.08
C GLY A 218 -5.03 22.90 -10.60
N PHE A 219 -4.61 21.63 -10.61
CA PHE A 219 -5.50 20.55 -11.02
C PHE A 219 -6.68 20.40 -10.05
N PRO A 220 -7.92 20.17 -10.56
CA PRO A 220 -9.07 19.87 -9.70
C PRO A 220 -8.92 18.51 -9.03
N TYR A 221 -9.54 18.33 -7.87
CA TYR A 221 -9.39 17.12 -7.06
C TYR A 221 -9.88 15.85 -7.78
N TYR A 222 -10.92 15.95 -8.63
CA TYR A 222 -11.39 14.79 -9.40
C TYR A 222 -10.34 14.28 -10.42
N ILE A 223 -9.52 15.16 -10.99
CA ILE A 223 -8.41 14.76 -11.87
C ILE A 223 -7.31 14.08 -11.06
N ILE A 224 -6.93 14.67 -9.91
CA ILE A 224 -5.91 14.09 -9.02
C ILE A 224 -6.38 12.69 -8.58
N GLY A 225 -7.61 12.58 -8.09
CA GLY A 225 -8.21 11.31 -7.71
C GLY A 225 -8.30 10.31 -8.86
N GLY A 226 -8.52 10.77 -10.10
CA GLY A 226 -8.51 9.95 -11.32
C GLY A 226 -7.13 9.36 -11.63
N VAL A 227 -6.05 10.11 -11.45
CA VAL A 227 -4.67 9.63 -11.61
C VAL A 227 -4.36 8.54 -10.58
N THR A 228 -4.63 8.80 -9.30
CA THR A 228 -4.42 7.83 -8.22
C THR A 228 -5.32 6.60 -8.39
N ALA A 229 -6.58 6.79 -8.81
CA ALA A 229 -7.49 5.68 -9.11
C ALA A 229 -7.01 4.81 -10.28
N THR A 230 -6.35 5.40 -11.30
CA THR A 230 -5.74 4.62 -12.39
C THR A 230 -4.67 3.68 -11.85
N TYR A 231 -3.79 4.17 -10.99
CA TYR A 231 -2.81 3.33 -10.28
C TYR A 231 -3.50 2.20 -9.51
N GLY A 232 -4.46 2.52 -8.65
CA GLY A 232 -5.18 1.54 -7.84
C GLY A 232 -5.96 0.52 -8.68
N ALA A 233 -6.57 0.94 -9.79
CA ALA A 233 -7.28 0.06 -10.70
C ALA A 233 -6.36 -0.95 -11.37
N VAL A 234 -5.18 -0.51 -11.82
CA VAL A 234 -4.19 -1.42 -12.43
C VAL A 234 -3.62 -2.38 -11.38
N VAL A 235 -3.38 -1.93 -10.15
CA VAL A 235 -2.98 -2.82 -9.04
C VAL A 235 -4.05 -3.88 -8.78
N ALA A 236 -5.32 -3.48 -8.68
CA ALA A 236 -6.44 -4.40 -8.42
C ALA A 236 -6.64 -5.41 -9.56
N VAL A 237 -6.65 -4.94 -10.82
CA VAL A 237 -6.76 -5.80 -12.01
C VAL A 237 -5.56 -6.74 -12.11
N GLY A 238 -4.36 -6.24 -11.82
CA GLY A 238 -3.14 -7.04 -11.82
C GLY A 238 -3.21 -8.21 -10.85
N PHE A 239 -3.77 -8.05 -9.65
CA PHE A 239 -3.97 -9.17 -8.71
C PHE A 239 -4.83 -10.29 -9.30
N VAL A 240 -5.81 -9.95 -10.14
CA VAL A 240 -6.65 -10.95 -10.82
C VAL A 240 -5.90 -11.57 -11.99
N VAL A 241 -5.33 -10.75 -12.87
CA VAL A 241 -4.68 -11.19 -14.12
C VAL A 241 -3.45 -12.06 -13.85
N LEU A 242 -2.66 -11.72 -12.84
CA LEU A 242 -1.45 -12.47 -12.47
C LEU A 242 -1.70 -13.93 -12.07
N ASN A 243 -2.94 -14.30 -11.72
CA ASN A 243 -3.31 -15.69 -11.47
C ASN A 243 -3.40 -16.54 -12.75
N PHE A 244 -3.53 -15.89 -13.90
CA PHE A 244 -3.58 -16.53 -15.22
C PHE A 244 -2.25 -16.48 -15.97
N VAL A 245 -1.26 -15.78 -15.43
CA VAL A 245 0.08 -15.70 -16.02
C VAL A 245 0.87 -16.96 -15.64
N PRO A 246 1.57 -17.61 -16.59
CA PRO A 246 2.43 -18.76 -16.32
C PRO A 246 3.43 -18.48 -15.20
N ASP A 247 3.77 -19.51 -14.44
CA ASP A 247 4.71 -19.37 -13.33
C ASP A 247 6.12 -19.06 -13.87
N LEU A 248 6.57 -17.86 -13.57
CA LEU A 248 7.95 -17.42 -13.78
C LEU A 248 8.77 -17.68 -12.51
N LYS A 249 10.09 -17.71 -12.66
CA LYS A 249 10.98 -17.73 -11.48
C LYS A 249 10.84 -16.44 -10.68
N ILE A 250 11.00 -16.51 -9.36
CA ILE A 250 10.83 -15.35 -8.47
C ILE A 250 11.69 -14.14 -8.87
N TRP A 251 12.92 -14.38 -9.34
CA TRP A 251 13.79 -13.31 -9.79
C TRP A 251 13.27 -12.58 -11.05
N GLN A 252 12.57 -13.31 -11.95
CA GLN A 252 11.96 -12.71 -13.16
C GLN A 252 10.81 -11.76 -12.76
N TYR A 253 9.97 -12.17 -11.82
CA TYR A 253 8.97 -11.27 -11.28
C TYR A 253 9.61 -10.03 -10.62
N GLY A 254 10.69 -10.23 -9.86
CA GLY A 254 11.44 -9.15 -9.25
C GLY A 254 12.04 -8.17 -10.26
N ALA A 255 12.64 -8.69 -11.34
CA ALA A 255 13.21 -7.87 -12.41
C ALA A 255 12.11 -7.10 -13.16
N ILE A 256 11.05 -7.78 -13.61
CA ILE A 256 9.95 -7.16 -14.36
C ILE A 256 9.28 -6.07 -13.53
N SER A 257 8.95 -6.36 -12.26
CA SER A 257 8.30 -5.37 -11.40
C SER A 257 9.16 -4.14 -11.17
N SER A 258 10.47 -4.32 -10.96
CA SER A 258 11.39 -3.19 -10.78
C SER A 258 11.54 -2.36 -12.05
N LEU A 259 11.63 -3.00 -13.22
CA LEU A 259 11.72 -2.29 -14.50
C LEU A 259 10.44 -1.50 -14.83
N LEU A 260 9.26 -2.01 -14.44
CA LEU A 260 7.99 -1.31 -14.64
C LEU A 260 7.81 -0.06 -13.77
N LEU A 261 8.66 0.16 -12.76
CA LEU A 261 8.68 1.41 -11.98
C LEU A 261 9.54 2.52 -12.63
N PHE A 262 10.45 2.15 -13.54
CA PHE A 262 11.32 3.10 -14.23
C PHE A 262 10.58 4.24 -14.97
N PRO A 263 9.40 4.04 -15.60
CA PRO A 263 8.69 5.12 -16.29
C PRO A 263 8.36 6.33 -15.42
N ALA A 264 8.34 6.19 -14.09
CA ALA A 264 8.19 7.32 -13.17
C ALA A 264 9.30 8.40 -13.35
N LEU A 265 10.46 8.01 -13.88
CA LEU A 265 11.52 8.94 -14.25
C LEU A 265 11.08 10.02 -15.25
N PHE A 266 10.14 9.72 -16.14
CA PHE A 266 9.64 10.70 -17.10
C PHE A 266 8.97 11.91 -16.46
N LEU A 267 8.49 11.78 -15.20
CA LEU A 267 7.92 12.88 -14.44
C LEU A 267 8.97 13.96 -14.09
N ALA A 268 10.26 13.61 -14.03
CA ALA A 268 11.33 14.59 -13.85
C ALA A 268 11.46 15.57 -15.05
N PHE A 269 11.07 15.13 -16.24
CA PHE A 269 11.20 15.93 -17.45
C PHE A 269 9.92 16.67 -17.83
N LYS A 270 8.76 16.02 -17.60
CA LYS A 270 7.48 16.61 -17.99
C LYS A 270 6.31 16.04 -17.17
N VAL A 271 5.62 16.91 -16.45
CA VAL A 271 4.42 16.59 -15.71
C VAL A 271 3.20 17.00 -16.55
N THR A 272 2.59 16.05 -17.25
CA THR A 272 1.34 16.24 -17.98
C THR A 272 0.38 15.11 -17.67
N LEU A 273 -0.92 15.36 -17.80
CA LEU A 273 -1.95 14.35 -17.48
C LEU A 273 -1.77 13.02 -18.23
N PRO A 274 -1.49 12.98 -19.54
CA PRO A 274 -1.25 11.70 -20.23
C PRO A 274 -0.03 10.93 -19.69
N ILE A 275 1.06 11.64 -19.37
CA ILE A 275 2.27 11.02 -18.79
C ILE A 275 1.96 10.49 -17.39
N LEU A 276 1.26 11.24 -16.57
CA LEU A 276 0.85 10.80 -15.23
C LEU A 276 -0.01 9.55 -15.27
N VAL A 277 -1.02 9.53 -16.14
CA VAL A 277 -1.89 8.36 -16.31
C VAL A 277 -1.08 7.15 -16.79
N ALA A 278 -0.21 7.32 -17.79
CA ALA A 278 0.65 6.25 -18.30
C ALA A 278 1.63 5.72 -17.24
N VAL A 279 2.29 6.61 -16.50
CA VAL A 279 3.20 6.27 -15.41
C VAL A 279 2.44 5.53 -14.30
N SER A 280 1.29 6.05 -13.87
CA SER A 280 0.46 5.41 -12.84
C SER A 280 0.01 4.01 -13.25
N ALA A 281 -0.38 3.82 -14.52
CA ALA A 281 -0.79 2.52 -15.04
C ALA A 281 0.39 1.53 -15.10
N ILE A 282 1.53 1.92 -15.71
CA ILE A 282 2.68 1.03 -15.88
C ILE A 282 3.30 0.69 -14.53
N SER A 283 3.50 1.69 -13.68
CA SER A 283 4.07 1.46 -12.35
C SER A 283 3.09 0.71 -11.43
N GLY A 284 1.77 0.93 -11.58
CA GLY A 284 0.74 0.14 -10.90
C GLY A 284 0.85 -1.36 -11.21
N LEU A 285 1.16 -1.73 -12.48
CA LEU A 285 1.42 -3.12 -12.83
C LEU A 285 2.68 -3.66 -12.14
N GLY A 286 3.76 -2.87 -12.08
CA GLY A 286 4.99 -3.24 -11.35
C GLY A 286 4.73 -3.47 -9.87
N VAL A 287 3.97 -2.59 -9.24
CA VAL A 287 3.55 -2.73 -7.83
C VAL A 287 2.68 -3.97 -7.63
N SER A 288 1.72 -4.22 -8.52
CA SER A 288 0.86 -5.41 -8.47
C SER A 288 1.67 -6.71 -8.50
N ILE A 289 2.66 -6.82 -9.41
CA ILE A 289 3.56 -7.97 -9.50
C ILE A 289 4.33 -8.14 -8.20
N SER A 290 4.92 -7.07 -7.66
CA SER A 290 5.67 -7.12 -6.41
C SER A 290 4.78 -7.56 -5.25
N MET A 291 3.60 -6.96 -5.08
CA MET A 291 2.70 -7.27 -3.96
C MET A 291 2.11 -8.67 -4.06
N SER A 292 1.77 -9.16 -5.25
CA SER A 292 1.14 -10.47 -5.41
C SER A 292 2.16 -11.63 -5.41
N LYS A 293 3.15 -11.60 -6.29
CA LYS A 293 4.05 -12.73 -6.51
C LYS A 293 5.13 -12.83 -5.43
N ILE A 294 5.59 -11.70 -4.90
CA ILE A 294 6.54 -11.72 -3.79
C ILE A 294 5.84 -12.10 -2.48
N LEU A 295 4.59 -11.67 -2.26
CA LEU A 295 3.80 -12.15 -1.13
C LEU A 295 3.60 -13.66 -1.19
N ALA A 296 3.29 -14.22 -2.36
CA ALA A 296 3.17 -15.67 -2.55
C ALA A 296 4.49 -16.39 -2.23
N TYR A 297 5.63 -15.86 -2.69
CA TYR A 297 6.95 -16.39 -2.34
C TYR A 297 7.21 -16.36 -0.83
N ILE A 298 6.97 -15.23 -0.17
CA ILE A 298 7.15 -15.07 1.27
C ILE A 298 6.25 -16.07 2.04
N SER A 299 4.99 -16.20 1.65
CA SER A 299 4.03 -17.11 2.29
C SER A 299 4.40 -18.60 2.15
N ASN A 300 5.13 -18.96 1.09
CA ASN A 300 5.61 -20.31 0.87
C ASN A 300 6.92 -20.61 1.64
N THR A 301 7.70 -19.59 1.98
CA THR A 301 9.02 -19.75 2.63
C THR A 301 8.99 -19.49 4.14
N SER A 302 8.00 -18.74 4.64
CA SER A 302 7.92 -18.29 6.04
C SER A 302 6.61 -18.71 6.70
N ASP A 303 6.58 -18.74 8.04
CA ASP A 303 5.33 -18.77 8.79
C ASP A 303 4.56 -17.44 8.60
N THR A 304 3.25 -17.45 8.85
CA THR A 304 2.37 -16.30 8.57
C THR A 304 2.84 -15.01 9.25
N LYS A 305 3.21 -15.05 10.52
CA LYS A 305 3.65 -13.83 11.25
C LYS A 305 4.98 -13.30 10.75
N THR A 306 5.92 -14.20 10.49
CA THR A 306 7.23 -13.85 9.92
C THR A 306 7.07 -13.35 8.49
N GLY A 307 6.23 -13.98 7.69
CA GLY A 307 5.92 -13.55 6.33
C GLY A 307 5.34 -12.14 6.28
N VAL A 308 4.32 -11.86 7.08
CA VAL A 308 3.72 -10.52 7.20
C VAL A 308 4.75 -9.50 7.68
N PHE A 309 5.63 -9.86 8.63
CA PHE A 309 6.71 -8.97 9.06
C PHE A 309 7.64 -8.57 7.90
N TYR A 310 8.13 -9.52 7.11
CA TYR A 310 9.03 -9.21 5.98
C TYR A 310 8.31 -8.41 4.90
N TYR A 311 7.07 -8.76 4.59
CA TYR A 311 6.26 -8.09 3.58
C TYR A 311 5.99 -6.62 3.97
N GLU A 312 5.40 -6.40 5.13
CA GLU A 312 5.01 -5.08 5.60
C GLU A 312 6.21 -4.18 5.92
N SER A 313 7.28 -4.76 6.49
CA SER A 313 8.49 -3.98 6.76
C SER A 313 9.17 -3.53 5.48
N THR A 314 9.29 -4.41 4.48
CA THR A 314 9.98 -4.07 3.23
C THR A 314 9.20 -3.01 2.45
N PHE A 315 7.88 -3.19 2.31
CA PHE A 315 7.02 -2.21 1.66
C PHE A 315 6.97 -0.89 2.45
N GLY A 316 6.78 -0.96 3.77
CA GLY A 316 6.70 0.21 4.65
C GLY A 316 7.97 1.06 4.65
N PHE A 317 9.16 0.45 4.68
CA PHE A 317 10.41 1.20 4.55
C PHE A 317 10.55 1.89 3.18
N GLY A 318 10.13 1.21 2.11
CA GLY A 318 10.08 1.83 0.78
C GLY A 318 9.14 3.03 0.78
N PHE A 319 7.96 2.88 1.36
CA PHE A 319 6.97 3.95 1.43
C PHE A 319 7.48 5.17 2.24
N ILE A 320 8.26 4.96 3.33
CA ILE A 320 8.92 6.04 4.07
C ILE A 320 9.88 6.82 3.16
N VAL A 321 10.68 6.11 2.38
CA VAL A 321 11.62 6.75 1.44
C VAL A 321 10.87 7.53 0.36
N GLY A 322 9.80 6.97 -0.19
CA GLY A 322 9.00 7.61 -1.24
C GLY A 322 8.15 8.78 -0.75
N SER A 323 7.73 8.78 0.51
CA SER A 323 6.96 9.89 1.10
C SER A 323 7.88 10.92 1.77
N LEU A 324 8.43 10.60 2.96
CA LEU A 324 9.23 11.56 3.71
C LEU A 324 10.55 11.90 3.03
N GLY A 325 11.28 10.88 2.54
CA GLY A 325 12.59 11.08 1.93
C GLY A 325 12.49 11.96 0.68
N GLU A 326 11.56 11.65 -0.20
CA GLU A 326 11.34 12.40 -1.42
C GLU A 326 10.74 13.79 -1.15
N ASP A 327 9.79 13.93 -0.23
CA ASP A 327 9.22 15.24 0.13
C ASP A 327 10.28 16.21 0.67
N VAL A 328 11.19 15.72 1.51
CA VAL A 328 12.31 16.54 2.01
C VAL A 328 13.24 16.92 0.88
N LEU A 329 13.64 15.96 0.04
CA LEU A 329 14.50 16.23 -1.10
C LEU A 329 13.82 17.15 -2.12
N TYR A 330 12.54 16.90 -2.43
CA TYR A 330 11.77 17.73 -3.36
C TYR A 330 11.68 19.18 -2.92
N GLN A 331 11.55 19.43 -1.62
CA GLN A 331 11.51 20.80 -1.09
C GLN A 331 12.79 21.62 -1.39
N TYR A 332 13.96 20.95 -1.44
CA TYR A 332 15.26 21.60 -1.64
C TYR A 332 15.76 21.54 -3.09
N TYR A 333 15.47 20.46 -3.79
CA TYR A 333 16.04 20.18 -5.13
C TYR A 333 14.98 20.09 -6.23
N GLY A 334 13.68 20.17 -5.86
CA GLY A 334 12.58 20.06 -6.80
C GLY A 334 12.47 18.69 -7.46
N ILE A 335 11.86 18.68 -8.64
CA ILE A 335 11.49 17.44 -9.36
C ILE A 335 12.71 16.57 -9.77
N TRP A 336 13.92 17.10 -9.78
CA TRP A 336 15.12 16.37 -10.16
C TRP A 336 15.48 15.22 -9.21
N THR A 337 14.94 15.23 -7.99
CA THR A 337 15.11 14.15 -6.99
C THR A 337 14.49 12.83 -7.44
N ILE A 338 13.53 12.87 -8.34
CA ILE A 338 12.92 11.69 -8.96
C ILE A 338 13.95 10.83 -9.70
N ILE A 339 15.01 11.46 -10.27
CA ILE A 339 15.99 10.75 -11.10
C ILE A 339 16.72 9.67 -10.31
N PRO A 340 17.44 9.94 -9.21
CA PRO A 340 18.12 8.89 -8.45
C PRO A 340 17.12 7.87 -7.88
N LEU A 341 15.94 8.32 -7.47
CA LEU A 341 14.93 7.46 -6.86
C LEU A 341 14.46 6.34 -7.80
N PHE A 342 14.22 6.67 -9.08
CA PHE A 342 13.71 5.70 -10.06
C PHE A 342 14.78 5.09 -10.98
N LEU A 343 16.03 5.54 -10.92
CA LEU A 343 17.17 4.80 -11.45
C LEU A 343 17.54 3.58 -10.59
N MET A 344 17.28 3.59 -9.28
CA MET A 344 17.54 2.45 -8.40
C MET A 344 16.77 1.18 -8.81
N PRO A 345 15.43 1.19 -9.00
CA PRO A 345 14.72 0.01 -9.45
C PRO A 345 15.15 -0.47 -10.84
N LEU A 346 15.51 0.45 -11.76
CA LEU A 346 16.09 0.09 -13.05
C LEU A 346 17.40 -0.68 -12.88
N ALA A 347 18.33 -0.12 -12.10
CA ALA A 347 19.62 -0.75 -11.82
C ALA A 347 19.44 -2.13 -11.16
N TYR A 348 18.50 -2.23 -10.22
CA TYR A 348 18.22 -3.47 -9.51
C TYR A 348 17.59 -4.54 -10.41
N GLY A 349 16.61 -4.18 -11.22
CA GLY A 349 16.01 -5.10 -12.19
C GLY A 349 17.05 -5.64 -13.17
N THR A 350 17.92 -4.75 -13.68
CA THR A 350 19.05 -5.12 -14.54
C THR A 350 20.03 -6.05 -13.82
N TYR A 351 20.38 -5.74 -12.56
CA TYR A 351 21.25 -6.61 -11.75
C TYR A 351 20.68 -8.01 -11.59
N LEU A 352 19.39 -8.16 -11.32
CA LEU A 352 18.77 -9.49 -11.20
C LEU A 352 18.89 -10.31 -12.49
N ILE A 353 18.68 -9.66 -13.65
CA ILE A 353 18.83 -10.30 -14.96
C ILE A 353 20.27 -10.76 -15.18
N LEU A 354 21.23 -9.87 -15.02
CA LEU A 354 22.66 -10.16 -15.27
C LEU A 354 23.20 -11.25 -14.34
N ARG A 355 22.80 -11.22 -13.06
CA ARG A 355 23.18 -12.22 -12.07
C ARG A 355 22.76 -13.63 -12.48
N GLU A 356 21.52 -13.80 -12.90
CA GLU A 356 21.00 -15.11 -13.27
C GLU A 356 21.60 -15.63 -14.59
N PHE A 357 21.86 -14.75 -15.56
CA PHE A 357 22.60 -15.12 -16.76
C PHE A 357 24.02 -15.62 -16.45
N SER A 358 24.72 -14.98 -15.51
CA SER A 358 26.07 -15.40 -15.12
C SER A 358 26.11 -16.76 -14.40
N HIS A 359 25.02 -17.13 -13.69
CA HIS A 359 24.90 -18.45 -13.07
C HIS A 359 24.62 -19.56 -14.07
N THR A 360 23.80 -19.31 -15.08
CA THR A 360 23.49 -20.31 -16.15
C THR A 360 24.68 -20.59 -17.05
N SER A 361 25.55 -19.62 -17.30
CA SER A 361 26.75 -19.78 -18.11
C SER A 361 27.90 -20.52 -17.40
N ARG A 362 27.80 -20.79 -16.10
CA ARG A 362 28.81 -21.49 -15.29
C ARG A 362 28.48 -22.95 -15.01
N LEU A 363 27.35 -23.47 -15.49
CA LEU A 363 27.09 -24.89 -15.42
C LEU A 363 28.00 -25.55 -16.44
N PRO A 364 28.92 -26.46 -16.04
CA PRO A 364 29.77 -27.20 -16.99
C PRO A 364 28.86 -27.97 -17.92
N GLY A 365 29.14 -27.85 -19.22
CA GLY A 365 28.52 -28.74 -20.18
C GLY A 365 28.81 -30.19 -19.77
N ASP A 366 27.76 -31.01 -19.80
CA ASP A 366 27.84 -32.43 -19.58
C ASP A 366 28.96 -32.97 -20.52
N SER A 367 30.09 -33.35 -19.93
CA SER A 367 31.16 -34.13 -20.56
C SER A 367 30.95 -35.61 -20.28
#